data_397cbadd9f9a388b264a5764da23b470
#
_entry.id   397cbadd9f9a388b264a5764da23b470
#
_cell.length_a   1.000
_cell.length_b   1.000
_cell.length_c   1.000
_cell.angle_alpha   90.00
_cell.angle_beta   90.00
_cell.angle_gamma   90.00
#
_symmetry.space_group_name_H-M   'P 1'
#
loop_
_entity.id
_entity.type
_entity.pdbx_description
1 polymer ?
#
loop_
_entity_poly.entity_id
_entity_poly.type
_entity_poly.pdbx_seq_one_letter_code
_entity_poly.pdbx_strand_id
1 'polypeptide(L)'
;VIKTGVTVAISTALPVGVAGLLFASTGTGPRPVPYLLSAAITDSNTTVGFADSDIIGMSTADINKTLDEMQSLGVQNVRILIPWNNVEPAPGYWNWSTVDTLVNAAAARNMGILGVLNATPAWAVPPGSPAVASPPADNAQYAQFAGAVAQRYAGKVSAYEVWNEPNAAPSWYPTPDPAAYTRLLQAAYPAIKAADPNATVVGGVVGWVTDTPGLAINAASYVQGMYDNGAQGYFDALSFHPYQYQVPFGNGTPYGPMAPINQLATIHQEMVAAGDGSKQIWATEYGEPTSVVDNNTQAAFISNFLNSWSSFNYTGPMFIYTTRDRNTGSTSDQDTLGVFQTDWTPKPAASVIAQWTATHPQKPLDPPAPTAVPSPTATLMTLSGTAKPLADQTQSTTNTVANDTTAAAKTADATATPATAPSATAPASATPVTAAAPAAATSGTATPNALAPNALAPTTSASTATGTAAPAASTQTKPAQQAPKTKSAPTNSSPKNTGPKNTTTK
;
A
#
# COMPACT_ATOMS: atom_id res chain seq x y z
N VAL A 1 -13.36 -4.99 65.84
CA VAL A 1 -12.54 -5.86 66.71
C VAL A 1 -13.07 -7.29 66.57
N ILE A 2 -12.50 -8.11 65.70
CA ILE A 2 -12.54 -9.56 65.76
C ILE A 2 -11.23 -10.06 65.17
N LYS A 3 -10.41 -10.63 66.09
CA LYS A 3 -9.24 -11.44 65.72
C LYS A 3 -9.72 -12.86 65.39
N THR A 4 -9.27 -13.46 64.37
CA THR A 4 -9.31 -14.90 64.18
C THR A 4 -7.90 -15.40 63.89
N GLY A 5 -7.40 -16.19 64.81
CA GLY A 5 -6.10 -16.82 64.78
C GLY A 5 -6.10 -18.03 63.84
N VAL A 6 -4.96 -18.25 63.19
CA VAL A 6 -4.66 -19.47 62.42
C VAL A 6 -3.77 -20.34 63.28
N THR A 7 -4.26 -21.52 63.62
CA THR A 7 -3.54 -22.59 64.35
C THR A 7 -2.72 -23.38 63.33
N VAL A 8 -1.40 -23.42 63.56
CA VAL A 8 -0.48 -24.27 62.78
C VAL A 8 -0.26 -25.56 63.59
N ALA A 9 -0.65 -26.68 63.03
CA ALA A 9 -0.30 -28.00 63.51
C ALA A 9 1.01 -28.47 62.86
N ILE A 10 2.04 -28.68 63.68
CA ILE A 10 3.31 -29.27 63.27
C ILE A 10 3.22 -30.78 63.52
N SER A 11 3.38 -31.59 62.50
CA SER A 11 3.61 -33.02 62.60
C SER A 11 5.00 -33.35 62.02
N THR A 12 5.83 -33.97 62.87
CA THR A 12 7.20 -34.36 62.55
C THR A 12 7.24 -35.74 61.90
N ALA A 13 7.84 -35.85 60.75
CA ALA A 13 8.58 -37.04 60.32
C ALA A 13 9.41 -36.67 59.01
N LEU A 14 10.74 -36.79 59.17
CA LEU A 14 11.66 -36.73 58.01
C LEU A 14 11.66 -38.08 57.28
N PRO A 15 11.86 -38.09 55.96
CA PRO A 15 13.22 -38.07 55.43
C PRO A 15 13.43 -37.11 54.21
N VAL A 16 14.69 -36.84 54.03
CA VAL A 16 15.35 -35.98 53.06
C VAL A 16 14.81 -36.17 51.63
N GLY A 17 14.15 -35.16 51.14
CA GLY A 17 13.83 -35.03 49.70
C GLY A 17 13.85 -33.55 49.36
N VAL A 18 14.67 -33.17 48.38
CA VAL A 18 14.81 -31.80 47.89
C VAL A 18 13.44 -31.28 47.47
N ALA A 19 12.83 -30.43 48.29
CA ALA A 19 11.61 -29.72 47.91
C ALA A 19 11.97 -28.48 47.07
N GLY A 20 11.75 -28.56 45.77
CA GLY A 20 11.72 -27.38 44.92
C GLY A 20 10.54 -26.50 45.33
N LEU A 21 10.82 -25.26 45.75
CA LEU A 21 9.83 -24.24 46.00
C LEU A 21 9.15 -23.86 44.66
N LEU A 22 7.93 -24.35 44.44
CA LEU A 22 7.02 -23.83 43.44
C LEU A 22 6.48 -22.47 43.93
N PHE A 23 7.09 -21.39 43.48
CA PHE A 23 6.43 -20.09 43.54
C PHE A 23 5.30 -20.10 42.51
N ALA A 24 4.07 -20.32 42.93
CA ALA A 24 2.92 -19.95 42.15
C ALA A 24 2.85 -18.42 42.11
N SER A 25 3.45 -17.83 41.09
CA SER A 25 3.28 -16.42 40.79
C SER A 25 1.82 -16.22 40.36
N THR A 26 0.99 -15.70 41.25
CA THR A 26 -0.27 -15.07 40.91
C THR A 26 0.03 -13.71 40.27
N GLY A 27 0.74 -13.72 39.15
CA GLY A 27 0.99 -12.55 38.39
C GLY A 27 -0.33 -12.12 37.77
N THR A 28 -0.86 -10.99 38.23
CA THR A 28 -1.74 -10.16 37.42
C THR A 28 -0.89 -9.56 36.31
N GLY A 29 -0.49 -10.40 35.32
CA GLY A 29 0.03 -9.91 34.07
C GLY A 29 -1.02 -8.99 33.42
N PRO A 30 -0.62 -7.98 32.65
CA PRO A 30 -1.58 -7.17 31.92
C PRO A 30 -2.51 -8.13 31.19
N ARG A 31 -3.83 -7.99 31.44
CA ARG A 31 -4.84 -8.72 30.65
C ARG A 31 -4.52 -8.48 29.19
N PRO A 32 -4.45 -9.53 28.36
CA PRO A 32 -4.34 -9.31 26.91
C PRO A 32 -5.48 -8.39 26.53
N VAL A 33 -5.14 -7.21 26.02
CA VAL A 33 -6.12 -6.31 25.43
C VAL A 33 -6.77 -7.15 24.33
N PRO A 34 -8.12 -7.26 24.26
CA PRO A 34 -8.73 -8.02 23.18
C PRO A 34 -8.20 -7.47 21.87
N TYR A 35 -7.51 -8.30 21.09
CA TYR A 35 -7.07 -7.95 19.77
C TYR A 35 -8.32 -7.63 18.96
N LEU A 36 -8.48 -6.38 18.55
CA LEU A 36 -9.46 -6.01 17.55
C LEU A 36 -8.99 -6.67 16.25
N LEU A 37 -9.67 -7.73 15.85
CA LEU A 37 -9.49 -8.33 14.54
C LEU A 37 -10.28 -7.46 13.55
N SER A 38 -9.74 -7.24 12.37
CA SER A 38 -10.42 -6.56 11.28
C SER A 38 -11.12 -7.59 10.40
N ALA A 39 -12.17 -7.16 9.66
CA ALA A 39 -12.77 -8.01 8.64
C ALA A 39 -11.73 -8.35 7.56
N ALA A 40 -11.79 -9.54 7.01
CA ALA A 40 -11.06 -9.85 5.80
C ALA A 40 -11.76 -9.24 4.58
N ILE A 41 -10.98 -8.81 3.59
CA ILE A 41 -11.51 -8.39 2.29
C ILE A 41 -12.16 -9.60 1.62
N THR A 42 -13.44 -9.48 1.26
CA THR A 42 -14.12 -10.54 0.50
C THR A 42 -13.56 -10.57 -0.91
N ASP A 43 -13.01 -11.70 -1.31
CA ASP A 43 -12.45 -11.94 -2.64
C ASP A 43 -13.58 -12.15 -3.66
N SER A 44 -14.20 -11.07 -4.09
CA SER A 44 -15.32 -11.05 -5.05
C SER A 44 -15.18 -9.87 -5.99
N ASN A 45 -15.55 -10.08 -7.24
CA ASN A 45 -15.60 -9.04 -8.28
C ASN A 45 -16.71 -7.99 -8.07
N THR A 46 -17.53 -8.13 -7.04
CA THR A 46 -18.51 -7.12 -6.61
C THR A 46 -18.08 -6.37 -5.36
N THR A 47 -16.99 -6.79 -4.71
CA THR A 47 -16.42 -6.11 -3.55
C THR A 47 -15.84 -4.77 -3.95
N VAL A 48 -16.25 -3.68 -3.26
CA VAL A 48 -15.73 -2.34 -3.48
C VAL A 48 -15.04 -1.82 -2.22
N GLY A 49 -13.94 -1.09 -2.40
CA GLY A 49 -13.19 -0.37 -1.39
C GLY A 49 -12.86 1.04 -1.85
N PHE A 50 -12.22 1.81 -0.98
CA PHE A 50 -11.53 3.04 -1.36
C PHE A 50 -10.02 2.87 -1.26
N ALA A 51 -9.30 3.34 -2.28
CA ALA A 51 -7.88 3.57 -2.22
C ALA A 51 -7.66 5.04 -1.82
N ASP A 52 -7.07 5.27 -0.64
CA ASP A 52 -6.82 6.61 -0.14
C ASP A 52 -5.37 6.72 0.34
N SER A 53 -4.52 7.27 -0.53
CA SER A 53 -3.10 7.42 -0.24
C SER A 53 -2.80 8.59 0.69
N ASP A 54 -3.71 9.54 0.84
CA ASP A 54 -3.51 10.74 1.65
C ASP A 54 -3.84 10.53 3.12
N ILE A 55 -4.66 9.51 3.41
CA ILE A 55 -5.15 9.24 4.78
C ILE A 55 -4.03 9.00 5.79
N ILE A 56 -2.87 8.47 5.35
CA ILE A 56 -1.73 8.13 6.23
C ILE A 56 -1.11 9.35 6.93
N GLY A 57 -1.23 10.54 6.38
CA GLY A 57 -0.66 11.76 6.95
C GLY A 57 -1.67 12.65 7.69
N MET A 58 -2.93 12.23 7.76
CA MET A 58 -4.01 13.03 8.33
C MET A 58 -4.03 13.00 9.85
N SER A 59 -4.71 14.00 10.45
CA SER A 59 -5.03 13.96 11.88
C SER A 59 -5.95 12.78 12.22
N THR A 60 -5.94 12.31 13.47
CA THR A 60 -6.86 11.26 13.92
C THR A 60 -8.33 11.61 13.67
N ALA A 61 -8.69 12.89 13.77
CA ALA A 61 -10.04 13.36 13.50
C ALA A 61 -10.39 13.23 12.01
N ASP A 62 -9.47 13.62 11.12
CA ASP A 62 -9.67 13.51 9.68
C ASP A 62 -9.66 12.05 9.22
N ILE A 63 -8.78 11.20 9.77
CA ILE A 63 -8.80 9.75 9.53
C ILE A 63 -10.17 9.18 9.87
N ASN A 64 -10.69 9.48 11.08
CA ASN A 64 -12.00 9.00 11.50
C ASN A 64 -13.10 9.49 10.57
N LYS A 65 -13.10 10.79 10.23
CA LYS A 65 -14.08 11.38 9.30
C LYS A 65 -14.03 10.67 7.94
N THR A 66 -12.85 10.46 7.38
CA THR A 66 -12.68 9.81 6.07
C THR A 66 -13.23 8.37 6.09
N LEU A 67 -12.90 7.59 7.13
CA LEU A 67 -13.40 6.22 7.26
C LEU A 67 -14.92 6.18 7.50
N ASP A 68 -15.48 7.14 8.26
CA ASP A 68 -16.91 7.26 8.50
C ASP A 68 -17.66 7.60 7.20
N GLU A 69 -17.09 8.47 6.36
CA GLU A 69 -17.69 8.81 5.06
C GLU A 69 -17.64 7.61 4.08
N MET A 70 -16.56 6.83 4.07
CA MET A 70 -16.52 5.57 3.30
C MET A 70 -17.65 4.63 3.74
N GLN A 71 -17.84 4.44 5.05
CA GLN A 71 -18.91 3.58 5.58
C GLN A 71 -20.31 4.16 5.34
N SER A 72 -20.47 5.48 5.25
CA SER A 72 -21.74 6.11 4.90
C SER A 72 -22.25 5.71 3.51
N LEU A 73 -21.31 5.36 2.61
CA LEU A 73 -21.59 4.81 1.28
C LEU A 73 -21.72 3.28 1.27
N GLY A 74 -21.70 2.62 2.45
CA GLY A 74 -21.74 1.16 2.56
C GLY A 74 -20.42 0.45 2.24
N VAL A 75 -19.33 1.18 2.06
CA VAL A 75 -18.01 0.61 1.76
C VAL A 75 -17.36 0.11 3.03
N GLN A 76 -16.85 -1.13 3.00
CA GLN A 76 -16.24 -1.80 4.15
C GLN A 76 -14.77 -2.13 3.95
N ASN A 77 -14.13 -1.63 2.91
CA ASN A 77 -12.75 -1.93 2.60
C ASN A 77 -11.97 -0.66 2.30
N VAL A 78 -10.71 -0.62 2.74
CA VAL A 78 -9.80 0.51 2.50
C VAL A 78 -8.42 0.01 2.11
N ARG A 79 -7.83 0.61 1.09
CA ARG A 79 -6.43 0.46 0.69
C ARG A 79 -5.63 1.64 1.23
N ILE A 80 -4.58 1.36 1.97
CA ILE A 80 -3.74 2.34 2.66
C ILE A 80 -2.27 2.14 2.35
N LEU A 81 -1.49 3.22 2.39
CA LEU A 81 -0.04 3.10 2.31
C LEU A 81 0.55 2.66 3.66
N ILE A 82 1.56 1.78 3.61
CA ILE A 82 2.45 1.44 4.73
C ILE A 82 3.88 1.75 4.27
N PRO A 83 4.28 3.03 4.28
CA PRO A 83 5.53 3.47 3.67
C PRO A 83 6.72 3.03 4.51
N TRP A 84 7.66 2.29 3.91
CA TRP A 84 8.84 1.79 4.61
C TRP A 84 9.71 2.92 5.20
N ASN A 85 9.89 4.00 4.46
CA ASN A 85 10.65 5.17 4.94
C ASN A 85 10.03 5.86 6.17
N ASN A 86 8.73 5.68 6.41
CA ASN A 86 8.04 6.19 7.61
C ASN A 86 8.16 5.19 8.76
N VAL A 87 8.00 3.90 8.45
CA VAL A 87 8.02 2.81 9.44
C VAL A 87 9.43 2.54 9.94
N GLU A 88 10.45 2.59 9.07
CA GLU A 88 11.86 2.37 9.43
C GLU A 88 12.73 3.48 8.82
N PRO A 89 12.66 4.72 9.36
CA PRO A 89 13.40 5.86 8.84
C PRO A 89 14.93 5.74 8.96
N ALA A 90 15.41 4.89 9.86
CA ALA A 90 16.81 4.52 10.01
C ALA A 90 16.92 3.01 10.29
N PRO A 91 18.05 2.35 9.92
CA PRO A 91 18.20 0.91 10.08
C PRO A 91 17.92 0.44 11.53
N GLY A 92 16.94 -0.46 11.69
CA GLY A 92 16.55 -1.01 12.99
C GLY A 92 15.74 -0.07 13.90
N TYR A 93 15.46 1.16 13.47
CA TYR A 93 14.60 2.09 14.21
C TYR A 93 13.18 2.07 13.64
N TRP A 94 12.27 1.43 14.38
CA TRP A 94 10.89 1.23 13.97
C TRP A 94 9.94 2.27 14.58
N ASN A 95 9.24 3.02 13.73
CA ASN A 95 8.20 3.99 14.11
C ASN A 95 6.84 3.54 13.55
N TRP A 96 6.04 2.93 14.37
CA TRP A 96 4.73 2.40 13.99
C TRP A 96 3.57 3.39 14.20
N SER A 97 3.82 4.52 14.85
CA SER A 97 2.76 5.39 15.40
C SER A 97 1.72 5.82 14.37
N THR A 98 2.17 6.23 13.18
CA THR A 98 1.28 6.70 12.11
C THR A 98 0.43 5.56 11.54
N VAL A 99 1.07 4.43 11.24
CA VAL A 99 0.38 3.26 10.69
C VAL A 99 -0.54 2.62 11.73
N ASP A 100 -0.09 2.52 12.99
CA ASP A 100 -0.93 2.03 14.09
C ASP A 100 -2.22 2.83 14.24
N THR A 101 -2.13 4.16 14.17
CA THR A 101 -3.30 5.04 14.28
C THR A 101 -4.32 4.72 13.19
N LEU A 102 -3.88 4.59 11.96
CA LEU A 102 -4.74 4.33 10.82
C LEU A 102 -5.31 2.91 10.83
N VAL A 103 -4.45 1.90 11.02
CA VAL A 103 -4.89 0.49 11.05
C VAL A 103 -5.87 0.25 12.20
N ASN A 104 -5.61 0.82 13.39
CA ASN A 104 -6.54 0.67 14.51
C ASN A 104 -7.87 1.39 14.29
N ALA A 105 -7.87 2.55 13.63
CA ALA A 105 -9.09 3.28 13.29
C ALA A 105 -9.97 2.50 12.29
N ALA A 106 -9.36 1.89 11.26
CA ALA A 106 -10.06 1.06 10.28
C ALA A 106 -10.55 -0.26 10.92
N ALA A 107 -9.70 -0.93 11.72
CA ALA A 107 -10.06 -2.15 12.44
C ALA A 107 -11.20 -1.93 13.45
N ALA A 108 -11.23 -0.78 14.15
CA ALA A 108 -12.32 -0.43 15.06
C ALA A 108 -13.69 -0.29 14.35
N ARG A 109 -13.68 -0.08 13.04
CA ARG A 109 -14.86 -0.04 12.16
C ARG A 109 -15.14 -1.36 11.47
N ASN A 110 -14.38 -2.39 11.80
CA ASN A 110 -14.44 -3.71 11.14
C ASN A 110 -14.27 -3.62 9.61
N MET A 111 -13.39 -2.73 9.13
CA MET A 111 -13.08 -2.58 7.71
C MET A 111 -11.99 -3.57 7.30
N GLY A 112 -12.12 -4.18 6.11
CA GLY A 112 -11.04 -4.91 5.46
C GLY A 112 -9.92 -3.95 5.03
N ILE A 113 -8.67 -4.31 5.29
CA ILE A 113 -7.52 -3.44 5.03
C ILE A 113 -6.59 -4.11 4.03
N LEU A 114 -6.29 -3.38 2.93
CA LEU A 114 -5.23 -3.69 1.98
C LEU A 114 -4.06 -2.72 2.24
N GLY A 115 -2.91 -3.25 2.66
CA GLY A 115 -1.73 -2.47 2.97
C GLY A 115 -0.72 -2.46 1.83
N VAL A 116 -0.33 -1.29 1.32
CA VAL A 116 0.67 -1.14 0.25
C VAL A 116 2.06 -0.98 0.86
N LEU A 117 2.93 -1.94 0.63
CA LEU A 117 4.31 -1.95 1.11
C LEU A 117 5.22 -1.28 0.07
N ASN A 118 5.53 0.01 0.24
CA ASN A 118 6.35 0.77 -0.72
C ASN A 118 7.27 1.78 -0.04
N ALA A 119 7.88 2.67 -0.83
CA ALA A 119 8.64 3.82 -0.37
C ALA A 119 9.93 3.46 0.38
N THR A 120 10.93 2.99 -0.34
CA THR A 120 12.26 2.66 0.22
C THR A 120 12.88 3.86 0.94
N PRO A 121 13.36 3.70 2.19
CA PRO A 121 14.04 4.76 2.91
C PRO A 121 15.41 5.09 2.31
N ALA A 122 15.90 6.30 2.56
CA ALA A 122 17.14 6.80 1.97
C ALA A 122 18.38 5.93 2.28
N TRP A 123 18.38 5.22 3.40
CA TRP A 123 19.47 4.34 3.80
C TRP A 123 19.47 2.98 3.06
N ALA A 124 18.34 2.60 2.45
CA ALA A 124 18.15 1.29 1.80
C ALA A 124 18.14 1.37 0.27
N VAL A 125 18.15 2.56 -0.35
CA VAL A 125 18.25 2.69 -1.81
C VAL A 125 19.69 2.54 -2.29
N PRO A 126 19.94 2.19 -3.56
CA PRO A 126 21.26 2.23 -4.15
C PRO A 126 21.90 3.62 -4.02
N PRO A 127 23.22 3.72 -3.81
CA PRO A 127 23.91 5.01 -3.67
C PRO A 127 23.61 5.97 -4.85
N GLY A 128 23.19 7.20 -4.53
CA GLY A 128 22.84 8.21 -5.52
C GLY A 128 21.42 8.11 -6.10
N SER A 129 20.64 7.11 -5.71
CA SER A 129 19.25 6.98 -6.13
C SER A 129 18.30 7.74 -5.21
N PRO A 130 17.19 8.30 -5.73
CA PRO A 130 16.20 8.99 -4.90
C PRO A 130 15.47 7.97 -3.99
N ALA A 131 15.31 8.33 -2.72
CA ALA A 131 14.45 7.58 -1.81
C ALA A 131 13.00 7.56 -2.30
N VAL A 132 12.19 6.68 -1.74
CA VAL A 132 10.75 6.49 -2.03
C VAL A 132 10.49 5.82 -3.38
N ALA A 133 10.97 6.42 -4.48
CA ALA A 133 10.73 5.94 -5.84
C ALA A 133 11.68 4.81 -6.29
N SER A 134 12.82 4.64 -5.62
CA SER A 134 13.80 3.61 -6.02
C SER A 134 13.53 2.29 -5.32
N PRO A 135 13.70 1.15 -6.01
CA PRO A 135 13.71 -0.15 -5.35
C PRO A 135 14.85 -0.23 -4.33
N PRO A 136 14.78 -1.14 -3.35
CA PRO A 136 15.86 -1.34 -2.39
C PRO A 136 17.13 -1.86 -3.07
N ALA A 137 18.28 -1.51 -2.51
CA ALA A 137 19.57 -2.09 -2.91
C ALA A 137 19.68 -3.57 -2.53
N ASP A 138 18.98 -3.98 -1.46
CA ASP A 138 18.93 -5.35 -0.96
C ASP A 138 17.47 -5.76 -0.69
N ASN A 139 16.98 -6.72 -1.47
CA ASN A 139 15.63 -7.26 -1.34
C ASN A 139 15.40 -7.99 0.00
N ALA A 140 16.47 -8.48 0.67
CA ALA A 140 16.34 -9.11 1.98
C ALA A 140 15.92 -8.09 3.06
N GLN A 141 16.39 -6.85 2.97
CA GLN A 141 15.96 -5.77 3.87
C GLN A 141 14.47 -5.43 3.67
N TYR A 142 14.01 -5.37 2.42
CA TYR A 142 12.59 -5.18 2.14
C TYR A 142 11.75 -6.35 2.65
N ALA A 143 12.22 -7.59 2.50
CA ALA A 143 11.54 -8.76 3.03
C ALA A 143 11.44 -8.74 4.57
N GLN A 144 12.48 -8.25 5.27
CA GLN A 144 12.43 -8.02 6.72
C GLN A 144 11.37 -6.99 7.10
N PHE A 145 11.31 -5.86 6.39
CA PHE A 145 10.27 -4.86 6.57
C PHE A 145 8.88 -5.46 6.34
N ALA A 146 8.65 -6.13 5.20
CA ALA A 146 7.37 -6.73 4.85
C ALA A 146 6.92 -7.79 5.88
N GLY A 147 7.83 -8.64 6.33
CA GLY A 147 7.56 -9.61 7.39
C GLY A 147 7.24 -8.97 8.74
N ALA A 148 7.96 -7.89 9.12
CA ALA A 148 7.70 -7.16 10.37
C ALA A 148 6.33 -6.47 10.34
N VAL A 149 5.92 -5.90 9.21
CA VAL A 149 4.58 -5.33 9.01
C VAL A 149 3.51 -6.42 9.12
N ALA A 150 3.67 -7.53 8.40
CA ALA A 150 2.72 -8.64 8.43
C ALA A 150 2.59 -9.23 9.85
N GLN A 151 3.68 -9.40 10.58
CA GLN A 151 3.67 -9.85 11.97
C GLN A 151 2.92 -8.88 12.90
N ARG A 152 3.16 -7.56 12.74
CA ARG A 152 2.54 -6.55 13.59
C ARG A 152 1.05 -6.46 13.41
N TYR A 153 0.59 -6.58 12.17
CA TYR A 153 -0.81 -6.38 11.80
C TYR A 153 -1.55 -7.67 11.44
N ALA A 154 -0.99 -8.83 11.80
CA ALA A 154 -1.67 -10.12 11.63
C ALA A 154 -3.09 -10.09 12.24
N GLY A 155 -4.08 -10.50 11.44
CA GLY A 155 -5.50 -10.46 11.80
C GLY A 155 -6.15 -9.06 11.75
N LYS A 156 -5.41 -7.99 11.40
CA LYS A 156 -5.94 -6.64 11.14
C LYS A 156 -5.85 -6.26 9.67
N VAL A 157 -4.69 -6.43 9.07
CA VAL A 157 -4.50 -6.22 7.63
C VAL A 157 -4.66 -7.57 6.95
N SER A 158 -5.65 -7.70 6.07
CA SER A 158 -5.99 -8.99 5.45
C SER A 158 -5.31 -9.22 4.11
N ALA A 159 -4.75 -8.17 3.52
CA ALA A 159 -4.01 -8.26 2.26
C ALA A 159 -2.87 -7.24 2.21
N TYR A 160 -1.79 -7.61 1.53
CA TYR A 160 -0.62 -6.75 1.32
C TYR A 160 -0.27 -6.67 -0.16
N GLU A 161 -0.10 -5.46 -0.67
CA GLU A 161 0.50 -5.22 -1.97
C GLU A 161 2.01 -5.06 -1.85
N VAL A 162 2.73 -5.74 -2.73
CA VAL A 162 4.18 -5.61 -2.83
C VAL A 162 4.52 -4.54 -3.86
N TRP A 163 4.88 -3.35 -3.39
CA TRP A 163 5.15 -2.14 -4.16
C TRP A 163 3.89 -1.43 -4.69
N ASN A 164 4.11 -0.41 -5.59
CA ASN A 164 3.07 0.33 -6.31
C ASN A 164 3.60 0.78 -7.67
N GLU A 165 2.90 0.42 -8.75
CA GLU A 165 3.17 0.77 -10.15
C GLU A 165 4.63 0.63 -10.58
N PRO A 166 5.26 -0.56 -10.40
CA PRO A 166 6.67 -0.77 -10.72
C PRO A 166 6.95 -0.73 -12.23
N ASN A 167 5.92 -0.64 -13.05
CA ASN A 167 6.00 -0.56 -14.50
C ASN A 167 6.21 0.88 -15.03
N ALA A 168 6.41 1.87 -14.13
CA ALA A 168 6.68 3.25 -14.50
C ALA A 168 7.85 3.85 -13.70
N ALA A 169 8.75 4.59 -14.36
CA ALA A 169 9.97 5.14 -13.76
C ALA A 169 9.73 6.07 -12.55
N PRO A 170 8.65 6.88 -12.45
CA PRO A 170 8.36 7.65 -11.24
C PRO A 170 8.16 6.81 -9.99
N SER A 171 7.75 5.54 -10.15
CA SER A 171 7.51 4.60 -9.06
C SER A 171 8.57 3.50 -8.98
N TRP A 172 9.41 3.35 -10.01
CA TRP A 172 10.53 2.38 -10.06
C TRP A 172 11.73 3.01 -10.77
N TYR A 173 12.47 3.84 -10.02
CA TYR A 173 13.62 4.59 -10.56
C TYR A 173 14.86 3.69 -10.75
N PRO A 174 15.67 3.88 -11.81
CA PRO A 174 15.51 4.87 -12.87
C PRO A 174 14.62 4.40 -14.04
N THR A 175 14.36 3.10 -14.12
CA THR A 175 13.67 2.49 -15.26
C THR A 175 12.93 1.24 -14.80
N PRO A 176 11.69 1.00 -15.27
CA PRO A 176 10.94 -0.21 -14.98
C PRO A 176 11.74 -1.47 -15.34
N ASP A 177 11.79 -2.43 -14.41
CA ASP A 177 12.49 -3.71 -14.58
C ASP A 177 11.65 -4.86 -13.99
N PRO A 178 10.91 -5.61 -14.82
CA PRO A 178 10.08 -6.71 -14.33
C PRO A 178 10.89 -7.83 -13.69
N ALA A 179 12.16 -8.04 -14.08
CA ALA A 179 13.03 -9.03 -13.47
C ALA A 179 13.45 -8.61 -12.05
N ALA A 180 13.82 -7.33 -11.86
CA ALA A 180 14.15 -6.79 -10.54
C ALA A 180 12.94 -6.79 -9.60
N TYR A 181 11.76 -6.39 -10.10
CA TYR A 181 10.52 -6.46 -9.34
C TYR A 181 10.16 -7.90 -8.94
N THR A 182 10.31 -8.85 -9.86
CA THR A 182 10.05 -10.27 -9.56
C THR A 182 10.96 -10.78 -8.45
N ARG A 183 12.23 -10.39 -8.43
CA ARG A 183 13.13 -10.74 -7.31
C ARG A 183 12.71 -10.11 -5.98
N LEU A 184 12.18 -8.88 -6.00
CA LEU A 184 11.62 -8.25 -4.81
C LEU A 184 10.39 -9.03 -4.30
N LEU A 185 9.49 -9.41 -5.19
CA LEU A 185 8.29 -10.18 -4.90
C LEU A 185 8.64 -11.56 -4.33
N GLN A 186 9.64 -12.26 -4.93
CA GLN A 186 10.16 -13.54 -4.48
C GLN A 186 10.77 -13.48 -3.06
N ALA A 187 11.32 -12.34 -2.66
CA ALA A 187 11.84 -12.14 -1.31
C ALA A 187 10.71 -11.78 -0.31
N ALA A 188 9.76 -10.95 -0.70
CA ALA A 188 8.69 -10.45 0.17
C ALA A 188 7.62 -11.51 0.47
N TYR A 189 7.19 -12.26 -0.54
CA TYR A 189 6.10 -13.23 -0.41
C TYR A 189 6.32 -14.25 0.73
N PRO A 190 7.43 -15.00 0.80
CA PRO A 190 7.64 -15.96 1.88
C PRO A 190 7.77 -15.28 3.25
N ALA A 191 8.30 -14.05 3.32
CA ALA A 191 8.40 -13.30 4.57
C ALA A 191 7.02 -12.90 5.12
N ILE A 192 6.11 -12.44 4.25
CA ILE A 192 4.73 -12.12 4.61
C ILE A 192 4.00 -13.40 5.03
N LYS A 193 4.05 -14.47 4.23
CA LYS A 193 3.35 -15.74 4.50
C LYS A 193 3.86 -16.45 5.75
N ALA A 194 5.14 -16.30 6.10
CA ALA A 194 5.68 -16.82 7.36
C ALA A 194 5.18 -16.06 8.59
N ALA A 195 4.95 -14.75 8.45
CA ALA A 195 4.47 -13.88 9.52
C ALA A 195 2.95 -13.91 9.69
N ASP A 196 2.21 -13.93 8.59
CA ASP A 196 0.74 -14.05 8.52
C ASP A 196 0.34 -14.98 7.36
N PRO A 197 0.18 -16.29 7.60
CA PRO A 197 -0.19 -17.26 6.57
C PRO A 197 -1.54 -16.99 5.92
N ASN A 198 -2.44 -16.27 6.61
CA ASN A 198 -3.79 -15.98 6.15
C ASN A 198 -3.88 -14.71 5.28
N ALA A 199 -2.86 -13.85 5.32
CA ALA A 199 -2.86 -12.63 4.52
C ALA A 199 -2.77 -12.96 3.02
N THR A 200 -3.58 -12.29 2.21
CA THR A 200 -3.46 -12.33 0.75
C THR A 200 -2.29 -11.44 0.31
N VAL A 201 -1.37 -11.99 -0.46
CA VAL A 201 -0.27 -11.23 -1.07
C VAL A 201 -0.65 -10.88 -2.50
N VAL A 202 -0.72 -9.58 -2.78
CA VAL A 202 -1.08 -9.04 -4.09
C VAL A 202 0.19 -8.57 -4.80
N GLY A 203 0.48 -9.18 -5.94
CA GLY A 203 1.64 -8.87 -6.77
C GLY A 203 1.25 -8.08 -8.02
N GLY A 204 2.25 -7.72 -8.83
CA GLY A 204 2.07 -6.92 -10.04
C GLY A 204 1.91 -5.45 -9.72
N VAL A 205 0.75 -5.05 -9.23
CA VAL A 205 0.37 -3.64 -8.91
C VAL A 205 0.70 -2.70 -10.06
N VAL A 206 0.38 -3.14 -11.31
CA VAL A 206 0.77 -2.43 -12.54
C VAL A 206 -0.24 -1.35 -12.90
N GLY A 207 0.25 -0.14 -13.18
CA GLY A 207 -0.55 0.96 -13.71
C GLY A 207 -0.78 0.86 -15.21
N TRP A 208 -1.90 1.38 -15.69
CA TRP A 208 -2.10 1.56 -17.13
C TRP A 208 -1.19 2.67 -17.65
N VAL A 209 -0.26 2.30 -18.49
CA VAL A 209 0.66 3.21 -19.17
C VAL A 209 0.88 2.71 -20.61
N THR A 210 1.32 3.61 -21.48
CA THR A 210 1.82 3.24 -22.81
C THR A 210 3.33 3.04 -22.75
N ASP A 211 3.84 2.13 -23.58
CA ASP A 211 5.28 1.89 -23.69
C ASP A 211 6.02 3.19 -24.03
N THR A 212 6.95 3.54 -23.16
CA THR A 212 7.85 4.67 -23.37
C THR A 212 9.25 4.22 -23.00
N PRO A 213 10.19 4.17 -23.97
CA PRO A 213 11.53 3.64 -23.72
C PRO A 213 12.21 4.25 -22.49
N GLY A 214 12.62 3.40 -21.56
CA GLY A 214 13.26 3.80 -20.30
C GLY A 214 12.35 4.43 -19.26
N LEU A 215 11.08 4.73 -19.57
CA LEU A 215 10.17 5.41 -18.65
C LEU A 215 8.95 4.58 -18.25
N ALA A 216 8.42 3.76 -19.15
CA ALA A 216 7.22 2.98 -18.85
C ALA A 216 7.15 1.72 -19.74
N ILE A 217 6.59 0.65 -19.18
CA ILE A 217 6.24 -0.59 -19.86
C ILE A 217 4.74 -0.82 -19.63
N ASN A 218 3.97 -1.08 -20.70
CA ASN A 218 2.54 -1.34 -20.56
C ASN A 218 2.28 -2.54 -19.62
N ALA A 219 1.10 -2.55 -19.00
CA ALA A 219 0.79 -3.49 -17.91
C ALA A 219 0.92 -4.96 -18.37
N ALA A 220 0.39 -5.33 -19.54
CA ALA A 220 0.47 -6.70 -20.03
C ALA A 220 1.94 -7.10 -20.30
N SER A 221 2.70 -6.31 -21.04
CA SER A 221 4.13 -6.61 -21.28
C SER A 221 4.95 -6.70 -20.00
N TYR A 222 4.60 -5.91 -18.98
CA TYR A 222 5.28 -5.98 -17.69
C TYR A 222 4.95 -7.28 -16.95
N VAL A 223 3.69 -7.70 -16.94
CA VAL A 223 3.24 -8.97 -16.31
C VAL A 223 3.86 -10.17 -17.04
N GLN A 224 3.88 -10.17 -18.38
CA GLN A 224 4.63 -11.20 -19.12
C GLN A 224 6.08 -11.25 -18.69
N GLY A 225 6.76 -10.10 -18.58
CA GLY A 225 8.13 -10.01 -18.10
C GLY A 225 8.30 -10.52 -16.66
N MET A 226 7.31 -10.38 -15.78
CA MET A 226 7.32 -10.98 -14.45
C MET A 226 7.29 -12.51 -14.54
N TYR A 227 6.42 -13.10 -15.37
CA TYR A 227 6.35 -14.55 -15.57
C TYR A 227 7.62 -15.12 -16.21
N ASP A 228 8.20 -14.41 -17.19
CA ASP A 228 9.47 -14.79 -17.81
C ASP A 228 10.62 -14.87 -16.78
N ASN A 229 10.48 -14.19 -15.66
CA ASN A 229 11.44 -14.18 -14.54
C ASN A 229 10.99 -14.99 -13.32
N GLY A 230 9.96 -15.83 -13.44
CA GLY A 230 9.55 -16.79 -12.41
C GLY A 230 8.70 -16.19 -11.29
N ALA A 231 7.79 -15.28 -11.61
CA ALA A 231 6.85 -14.72 -10.64
C ALA A 231 5.80 -15.72 -10.15
N GLN A 232 5.57 -16.82 -10.88
CA GLN A 232 4.60 -17.85 -10.52
C GLN A 232 4.82 -18.37 -9.11
N GLY A 233 3.75 -18.43 -8.30
CA GLY A 233 3.81 -18.93 -6.92
C GLY A 233 4.27 -17.93 -5.87
N TYR A 234 4.53 -16.66 -6.25
CA TYR A 234 4.97 -15.62 -5.33
C TYR A 234 3.94 -14.49 -5.14
N PHE A 235 2.69 -14.72 -5.51
CA PHE A 235 1.53 -13.90 -5.17
C PHE A 235 0.27 -14.75 -5.13
N ASP A 236 -0.76 -14.30 -4.40
CA ASP A 236 -2.05 -14.94 -4.29
C ASP A 236 -3.08 -14.32 -5.25
N ALA A 237 -2.96 -13.01 -5.52
CA ALA A 237 -3.71 -12.26 -6.50
C ALA A 237 -2.80 -11.26 -7.23
N LEU A 238 -3.19 -10.83 -8.44
CA LEU A 238 -2.49 -9.80 -9.20
C LEU A 238 -3.27 -8.49 -9.13
N SER A 239 -2.59 -7.34 -9.10
CA SER A 239 -3.24 -6.03 -9.14
C SER A 239 -2.96 -5.31 -10.45
N PHE A 240 -4.01 -4.66 -10.95
CA PHE A 240 -3.97 -3.79 -12.13
C PHE A 240 -4.74 -2.50 -11.83
N HIS A 241 -4.16 -1.32 -12.14
CA HIS A 241 -4.79 -0.01 -12.05
C HIS A 241 -5.25 0.44 -13.44
N PRO A 242 -6.51 0.18 -13.83
CA PRO A 242 -6.99 0.37 -15.19
C PRO A 242 -7.41 1.83 -15.48
N TYR A 243 -6.59 2.82 -15.10
CA TYR A 243 -6.89 4.22 -15.35
C TYR A 243 -6.98 4.52 -16.84
N GLN A 244 -8.00 5.23 -17.20
CA GLN A 244 -8.13 5.86 -18.50
C GLN A 244 -9.13 7.00 -18.41
N TYR A 245 -8.65 8.23 -18.38
CA TYR A 245 -9.52 9.41 -18.35
C TYR A 245 -10.17 9.62 -19.71
N GLN A 246 -11.30 10.21 -19.85
CA GLN A 246 -12.00 10.54 -21.11
C GLN A 246 -12.71 9.38 -21.82
N VAL A 247 -12.45 8.13 -21.49
CA VAL A 247 -13.12 6.97 -22.08
C VAL A 247 -13.53 6.00 -20.99
N PRO A 248 -14.80 5.55 -20.95
CA PRO A 248 -15.23 4.60 -19.93
C PRO A 248 -14.49 3.26 -20.09
N PHE A 249 -14.15 2.63 -18.97
CA PHE A 249 -13.38 1.38 -18.91
C PHE A 249 -13.92 0.29 -19.85
N GLY A 250 -15.25 0.13 -19.90
CA GLY A 250 -15.89 -0.88 -20.76
C GLY A 250 -15.75 -0.64 -22.27
N ASN A 251 -15.17 0.49 -22.70
CA ASN A 251 -14.99 0.81 -24.12
C ASN A 251 -13.55 0.57 -24.58
N GLY A 252 -13.28 -0.62 -25.06
CA GLY A 252 -11.96 -1.02 -25.58
C GLY A 252 -11.60 -0.49 -26.97
N THR A 253 -12.54 0.14 -27.68
CA THR A 253 -12.36 0.47 -29.12
C THR A 253 -11.33 1.57 -29.38
N PRO A 254 -11.32 2.71 -28.66
CA PRO A 254 -10.48 3.84 -29.04
C PRO A 254 -8.97 3.58 -28.94
N TYR A 255 -8.56 2.66 -28.08
CA TYR A 255 -7.14 2.36 -27.82
C TYR A 255 -6.74 0.95 -28.26
N GLY A 256 -7.65 0.18 -28.84
CA GLY A 256 -7.39 -1.18 -29.31
C GLY A 256 -6.72 -2.05 -28.23
N PRO A 257 -5.62 -2.76 -28.53
CA PRO A 257 -4.95 -3.61 -27.55
C PRO A 257 -4.47 -2.87 -26.29
N MET A 258 -4.26 -1.55 -26.38
CA MET A 258 -3.80 -0.70 -25.27
C MET A 258 -4.95 -0.24 -24.36
N ALA A 259 -6.22 -0.43 -24.73
CA ALA A 259 -7.33 -0.12 -23.84
C ALA A 259 -7.23 -0.93 -22.54
N PRO A 260 -7.50 -0.34 -21.37
CA PRO A 260 -7.37 -1.05 -20.09
C PRO A 260 -8.14 -2.37 -20.03
N ILE A 261 -9.36 -2.41 -20.55
CA ILE A 261 -10.17 -3.63 -20.59
C ILE A 261 -9.53 -4.74 -21.46
N ASN A 262 -8.85 -4.37 -22.54
CA ASN A 262 -8.17 -5.32 -23.42
C ASN A 262 -6.83 -5.77 -22.81
N GLN A 263 -6.12 -4.88 -22.11
CA GLN A 263 -4.94 -5.27 -21.32
C GLN A 263 -5.31 -6.20 -20.18
N LEU A 264 -6.43 -5.95 -19.46
CA LEU A 264 -6.95 -6.86 -18.46
C LEU A 264 -7.15 -8.29 -19.01
N ALA A 265 -7.75 -8.41 -20.20
CA ALA A 265 -7.95 -9.69 -20.86
C ALA A 265 -6.62 -10.35 -21.26
N THR A 266 -5.64 -9.58 -21.73
CA THR A 266 -4.31 -10.06 -22.08
C THR A 266 -3.56 -10.55 -20.85
N ILE A 267 -3.56 -9.78 -19.74
CA ILE A 267 -2.97 -10.16 -18.46
C ILE A 267 -3.57 -11.49 -17.96
N HIS A 268 -4.89 -11.65 -18.04
CA HIS A 268 -5.48 -12.92 -17.63
C HIS A 268 -5.05 -14.09 -18.53
N GLN A 269 -4.91 -13.89 -19.84
CA GLN A 269 -4.39 -14.93 -20.75
C GLN A 269 -2.95 -15.31 -20.39
N GLU A 270 -2.10 -14.36 -20.04
CA GLU A 270 -0.73 -14.61 -19.56
C GLU A 270 -0.72 -15.40 -18.26
N MET A 271 -1.62 -15.06 -17.30
CA MET A 271 -1.81 -15.82 -16.07
C MET A 271 -2.21 -17.27 -16.34
N VAL A 272 -3.15 -17.48 -17.27
CA VAL A 272 -3.59 -18.83 -17.68
C VAL A 272 -2.43 -19.59 -18.30
N ALA A 273 -1.67 -18.98 -19.20
CA ALA A 273 -0.51 -19.61 -19.83
C ALA A 273 0.59 -19.98 -18.82
N ALA A 274 0.74 -19.20 -17.76
CA ALA A 274 1.68 -19.46 -16.66
C ALA A 274 1.14 -20.46 -15.61
N GLY A 275 -0.12 -20.91 -15.73
CA GLY A 275 -0.74 -21.82 -14.75
C GLY A 275 -1.39 -21.15 -13.55
N ASP A 276 -1.48 -19.82 -13.54
CA ASP A 276 -2.07 -18.98 -12.48
C ASP A 276 -3.49 -18.50 -12.83
N GLY A 277 -4.13 -19.07 -13.85
CA GLY A 277 -5.46 -18.63 -14.35
C GLY A 277 -6.62 -18.77 -13.34
N SER A 278 -6.41 -19.42 -12.20
CA SER A 278 -7.37 -19.47 -11.09
C SER A 278 -7.23 -18.33 -10.11
N LYS A 279 -6.15 -17.54 -10.16
CA LYS A 279 -5.95 -16.37 -9.33
C LYS A 279 -6.72 -15.19 -9.91
N GLN A 280 -7.20 -14.31 -9.02
CA GLN A 280 -7.95 -13.14 -9.44
C GLN A 280 -7.04 -11.95 -9.73
N ILE A 281 -7.54 -11.05 -10.58
CA ILE A 281 -6.97 -9.73 -10.82
C ILE A 281 -7.81 -8.73 -10.03
N TRP A 282 -7.18 -7.97 -9.14
CA TRP A 282 -7.81 -6.92 -8.34
C TRP A 282 -7.59 -5.56 -9.03
N ALA A 283 -8.60 -4.70 -9.05
CA ALA A 283 -8.41 -3.31 -9.39
C ALA A 283 -8.18 -2.52 -8.10
N THR A 284 -6.93 -2.36 -7.69
CA THR A 284 -6.64 -1.73 -6.41
C THR A 284 -6.58 -0.21 -6.47
N GLU A 285 -6.67 0.36 -7.68
CA GLU A 285 -7.00 1.76 -7.93
C GLU A 285 -7.78 1.91 -9.23
N TYR A 286 -8.84 2.71 -9.20
CA TYR A 286 -9.54 3.25 -10.36
C TYR A 286 -10.23 4.57 -9.98
N GLY A 287 -10.15 5.57 -10.83
CA GLY A 287 -10.80 6.86 -10.59
C GLY A 287 -10.81 7.74 -11.84
N GLU A 288 -11.66 8.78 -11.79
CA GLU A 288 -11.81 9.76 -12.85
C GLU A 288 -11.68 11.16 -12.27
N PRO A 289 -10.74 12.00 -12.73
CA PRO A 289 -10.56 13.34 -12.21
C PRO A 289 -11.56 14.32 -12.79
N THR A 290 -12.19 15.13 -11.93
CA THR A 290 -13.14 16.17 -12.40
C THR A 290 -12.47 17.41 -12.95
N SER A 291 -11.16 17.46 -13.04
CA SER A 291 -10.39 18.39 -13.86
C SER A 291 -10.42 18.03 -15.37
N VAL A 292 -10.68 16.76 -15.69
CA VAL A 292 -10.71 16.23 -17.08
C VAL A 292 -12.14 16.00 -17.55
N VAL A 293 -13.02 15.49 -16.68
CA VAL A 293 -14.44 15.23 -16.97
C VAL A 293 -15.32 15.97 -15.98
N ASP A 294 -16.60 16.23 -16.30
CA ASP A 294 -17.53 16.77 -15.32
C ASP A 294 -17.97 15.73 -14.26
N ASN A 295 -18.60 16.19 -13.18
CA ASN A 295 -19.04 15.34 -12.06
C ASN A 295 -20.01 14.22 -12.49
N ASN A 296 -20.88 14.46 -13.49
CA ASN A 296 -21.83 13.44 -13.96
C ASN A 296 -21.11 12.41 -14.83
N THR A 297 -20.14 12.83 -15.62
CA THR A 297 -19.28 11.93 -16.41
C THR A 297 -18.41 11.09 -15.51
N GLN A 298 -17.83 11.67 -14.44
CA GLN A 298 -17.13 10.90 -13.39
C GLN A 298 -18.03 9.78 -12.84
N ALA A 299 -19.25 10.11 -12.45
CA ALA A 299 -20.21 9.14 -11.93
C ALA A 299 -20.57 8.05 -12.95
N ALA A 300 -20.78 8.44 -14.21
CA ALA A 300 -21.08 7.50 -15.30
C ALA A 300 -19.91 6.54 -15.58
N PHE A 301 -18.67 7.04 -15.53
CA PHE A 301 -17.48 6.22 -15.77
C PHE A 301 -17.23 5.25 -14.59
N ILE A 302 -17.39 5.69 -13.35
CA ILE A 302 -17.31 4.81 -12.18
C ILE A 302 -18.42 3.73 -12.25
N SER A 303 -19.65 4.09 -12.62
CA SER A 303 -20.72 3.11 -12.83
C SER A 303 -20.38 2.11 -13.94
N ASN A 304 -19.85 2.58 -15.07
CA ASN A 304 -19.40 1.72 -16.16
C ASN A 304 -18.28 0.77 -15.71
N PHE A 305 -17.31 1.27 -14.95
CA PHE A 305 -16.21 0.47 -14.42
C PHE A 305 -16.73 -0.65 -13.51
N LEU A 306 -17.54 -0.33 -12.50
CA LEU A 306 -18.09 -1.31 -11.56
C LEU A 306 -18.83 -2.44 -12.30
N ASN A 307 -19.70 -2.09 -13.25
CA ASN A 307 -20.46 -3.06 -14.03
C ASN A 307 -19.59 -3.89 -14.99
N SER A 308 -18.62 -3.25 -15.69
CA SER A 308 -17.77 -3.95 -16.64
C SER A 308 -16.78 -4.88 -15.94
N TRP A 309 -16.15 -4.41 -14.85
CA TRP A 309 -15.21 -5.20 -14.06
C TRP A 309 -15.86 -6.45 -13.47
N SER A 310 -17.04 -6.28 -12.85
CA SER A 310 -17.78 -7.39 -12.23
C SER A 310 -18.33 -8.40 -13.22
N SER A 311 -18.33 -8.10 -14.51
CA SER A 311 -18.78 -9.05 -15.55
C SER A 311 -17.77 -10.15 -15.87
N PHE A 312 -16.50 -10.01 -15.43
CA PHE A 312 -15.46 -11.00 -15.64
C PHE A 312 -15.38 -11.95 -14.43
N ASN A 313 -15.23 -13.24 -14.67
CA ASN A 313 -15.14 -14.27 -13.63
C ASN A 313 -13.73 -14.44 -13.04
N TYR A 314 -12.75 -13.72 -13.56
CA TYR A 314 -11.34 -13.73 -13.12
C TYR A 314 -10.92 -12.41 -12.44
N THR A 315 -11.86 -11.50 -12.24
CA THR A 315 -11.64 -10.28 -11.49
C THR A 315 -12.04 -10.43 -10.03
N GLY A 316 -11.39 -9.66 -9.17
CA GLY A 316 -11.62 -9.60 -7.74
C GLY A 316 -12.03 -8.19 -7.28
N PRO A 317 -11.75 -7.83 -6.03
CA PRO A 317 -12.09 -6.54 -5.43
C PRO A 317 -11.65 -5.33 -6.25
N MET A 318 -12.46 -4.27 -6.17
CA MET A 318 -12.26 -2.97 -6.81
C MET A 318 -12.05 -1.90 -5.75
N PHE A 319 -11.09 -0.99 -5.95
CA PHE A 319 -10.87 0.15 -5.05
C PHE A 319 -10.94 1.45 -5.85
N ILE A 320 -11.82 2.35 -5.40
CA ILE A 320 -12.02 3.66 -6.03
C ILE A 320 -11.00 4.64 -5.45
N TYR A 321 -10.22 5.25 -6.31
CA TYR A 321 -9.29 6.32 -5.98
C TYR A 321 -9.92 7.66 -6.37
N THR A 322 -10.36 8.51 -5.44
CA THR A 322 -10.13 8.45 -4.02
C THR A 322 -11.36 8.94 -3.25
N THR A 323 -11.29 9.00 -1.93
CA THR A 323 -12.44 9.40 -1.11
C THR A 323 -12.80 10.87 -1.32
N ARG A 324 -11.83 11.79 -1.16
CA ARG A 324 -12.04 13.23 -1.16
C ARG A 324 -11.06 13.94 -2.08
N ASP A 325 -11.53 14.99 -2.76
CA ASP A 325 -10.63 15.88 -3.51
C ASP A 325 -9.57 16.49 -2.58
N ARG A 326 -8.34 16.56 -3.06
CA ARG A 326 -7.32 17.39 -2.42
C ARG A 326 -7.64 18.87 -2.53
N ASN A 327 -8.12 19.27 -3.74
CA ASN A 327 -8.49 20.66 -4.02
C ASN A 327 -9.56 20.70 -5.12
N THR A 328 -10.84 20.80 -4.73
CA THR A 328 -11.96 20.89 -5.67
C THR A 328 -11.83 22.11 -6.56
N GLY A 329 -11.96 21.91 -7.88
CA GLY A 329 -11.82 22.98 -8.88
C GLY A 329 -10.36 23.21 -9.34
N SER A 330 -9.39 22.47 -8.83
CA SER A 330 -8.03 22.43 -9.38
C SER A 330 -8.04 21.90 -10.82
N THR A 331 -7.04 22.31 -11.60
CA THR A 331 -6.78 21.77 -12.95
C THR A 331 -5.84 20.57 -12.93
N SER A 332 -5.35 20.18 -11.76
CA SER A 332 -4.53 18.99 -11.56
C SER A 332 -5.42 17.75 -11.40
N ASP A 333 -5.12 16.70 -12.15
CA ASP A 333 -5.86 15.44 -12.09
C ASP A 333 -5.82 14.86 -10.67
N GLN A 334 -4.64 14.90 -10.03
CA GLN A 334 -4.41 14.36 -8.70
C GLN A 334 -5.21 15.05 -7.59
N ASP A 335 -5.70 16.27 -7.84
CA ASP A 335 -6.44 17.06 -6.87
C ASP A 335 -7.95 16.79 -6.90
N THR A 336 -8.46 16.16 -7.97
CA THR A 336 -9.89 16.16 -8.29
C THR A 336 -10.51 14.77 -8.49
N LEU A 337 -9.81 13.72 -8.06
CA LEU A 337 -10.24 12.31 -8.16
C LEU A 337 -11.26 11.89 -7.10
N GLY A 338 -11.48 12.70 -6.08
CA GLY A 338 -12.39 12.39 -4.97
C GLY A 338 -13.84 12.19 -5.41
N VAL A 339 -14.57 11.33 -4.70
CA VAL A 339 -16.03 11.21 -4.82
C VAL A 339 -16.74 12.20 -3.90
N PHE A 340 -16.02 12.80 -2.95
CA PHE A 340 -16.42 13.98 -2.18
C PHE A 340 -15.55 15.16 -2.58
N GLN A 341 -16.13 16.36 -2.52
CA GLN A 341 -15.38 17.61 -2.62
C GLN A 341 -14.52 17.84 -1.39
N THR A 342 -13.61 18.81 -1.45
CA THR A 342 -12.72 19.18 -0.33
C THR A 342 -13.48 19.51 0.96
N ASP A 343 -14.70 20.03 0.87
CA ASP A 343 -15.59 20.37 1.98
C ASP A 343 -16.52 19.22 2.42
N TRP A 344 -16.32 18.03 1.90
CA TRP A 344 -17.14 16.84 2.08
C TRP A 344 -18.51 16.86 1.40
N THR A 345 -18.79 17.83 0.52
CA THR A 345 -19.98 17.77 -0.32
C THR A 345 -19.88 16.55 -1.26
N PRO A 346 -20.86 15.62 -1.25
CA PRO A 346 -20.80 14.45 -2.11
C PRO A 346 -20.97 14.84 -3.58
N LYS A 347 -20.14 14.28 -4.45
CA LYS A 347 -20.35 14.33 -5.91
C LYS A 347 -21.34 13.24 -6.33
N PRO A 348 -21.93 13.28 -7.54
CA PRO A 348 -22.81 12.22 -8.04
C PRO A 348 -22.20 10.80 -7.97
N ALA A 349 -20.88 10.68 -8.10
CA ALA A 349 -20.14 9.44 -7.96
C ALA A 349 -20.34 8.75 -6.60
N ALA A 350 -20.47 9.52 -5.51
CA ALA A 350 -20.78 8.97 -4.18
C ALA A 350 -22.12 8.20 -4.18
N SER A 351 -23.14 8.74 -4.85
CA SER A 351 -24.45 8.07 -4.97
C SER A 351 -24.36 6.77 -5.81
N VAL A 352 -23.52 6.73 -6.82
CA VAL A 352 -23.27 5.51 -7.62
C VAL A 352 -22.69 4.41 -6.74
N ILE A 353 -21.67 4.74 -5.92
CA ILE A 353 -21.04 3.78 -5.02
C ILE A 353 -22.03 3.30 -3.95
N ALA A 354 -22.81 4.21 -3.35
CA ALA A 354 -23.82 3.85 -2.37
C ALA A 354 -24.92 2.94 -2.95
N GLN A 355 -25.35 3.15 -4.19
CA GLN A 355 -26.29 2.27 -4.89
C GLN A 355 -25.66 0.90 -5.17
N TRP A 356 -24.39 0.88 -5.58
CA TRP A 356 -23.67 -0.38 -5.81
C TRP A 356 -23.60 -1.22 -4.54
N THR A 357 -23.15 -0.66 -3.43
CA THR A 357 -23.06 -1.38 -2.15
C THR A 357 -24.42 -1.82 -1.60
N ALA A 358 -25.47 -1.04 -1.83
CA ALA A 358 -26.82 -1.42 -1.45
C ALA A 358 -27.35 -2.66 -2.23
N THR A 359 -26.95 -2.81 -3.49
CA THR A 359 -27.34 -3.94 -4.33
C THR A 359 -26.38 -5.13 -4.26
N HIS A 360 -25.14 -4.89 -3.83
CA HIS A 360 -24.08 -5.88 -3.61
C HIS A 360 -23.57 -5.77 -2.17
N PRO A 361 -24.34 -6.23 -1.17
CA PRO A 361 -23.98 -6.04 0.23
C PRO A 361 -22.58 -6.59 0.52
N GLN A 362 -21.73 -5.74 1.03
CA GLN A 362 -20.39 -6.09 1.48
C GLN A 362 -20.53 -6.79 2.83
N LYS A 363 -20.51 -8.11 2.83
CA LYS A 363 -20.50 -8.86 4.08
C LYS A 363 -19.05 -9.01 4.53
N PRO A 364 -18.62 -8.37 5.62
CA PRO A 364 -17.32 -8.63 6.18
C PRO A 364 -17.19 -10.12 6.46
N LEU A 365 -16.10 -10.74 5.99
CA LEU A 365 -15.77 -12.08 6.44
C LEU A 365 -15.40 -11.99 7.92
N ASP A 366 -15.87 -12.94 8.71
CA ASP A 366 -15.40 -13.05 10.08
C ASP A 366 -13.86 -13.14 10.04
N PRO A 367 -13.17 -12.40 10.93
CA PRO A 367 -11.72 -12.49 10.98
C PRO A 367 -11.31 -13.95 11.18
N PRO A 368 -10.25 -14.42 10.51
CA PRO A 368 -9.79 -15.79 10.70
C PRO A 368 -9.54 -16.03 12.18
N ALA A 369 -10.04 -17.14 12.70
CA ALA A 369 -9.81 -17.50 14.10
C ALA A 369 -8.30 -17.44 14.38
N PRO A 370 -7.87 -16.81 15.47
CA PRO A 370 -6.45 -16.71 15.78
C PRO A 370 -5.87 -18.12 15.81
N THR A 371 -4.95 -18.38 14.90
CA THR A 371 -4.14 -19.61 14.93
C THR A 371 -3.44 -19.59 16.27
N ALA A 372 -3.73 -20.59 17.11
CA ALA A 372 -3.09 -20.71 18.41
C ALA A 372 -1.57 -20.71 18.17
N VAL A 373 -0.92 -19.61 18.56
CA VAL A 373 0.54 -19.57 18.60
C VAL A 373 0.93 -20.75 19.49
N PRO A 374 1.70 -21.74 19.00
CA PRO A 374 2.13 -22.82 19.87
C PRO A 374 2.86 -22.20 21.04
N SER A 375 2.34 -22.42 22.25
CA SER A 375 3.03 -22.01 23.47
C SER A 375 4.45 -22.52 23.38
N PRO A 376 5.47 -21.69 23.64
CA PRO A 376 6.84 -22.16 23.64
C PRO A 376 6.89 -23.32 24.63
N THR A 377 7.05 -24.54 24.12
CA THR A 377 7.30 -25.72 24.92
C THR A 377 8.63 -25.45 25.63
N ALA A 378 8.56 -25.15 26.91
CA ALA A 378 9.75 -25.02 27.72
C ALA A 378 10.46 -26.38 27.68
N THR A 379 11.44 -26.53 26.82
CA THR A 379 12.36 -27.67 26.85
C THR A 379 13.20 -27.50 28.10
N LEU A 380 12.81 -28.20 29.15
CA LEU A 380 13.63 -28.38 30.34
C LEU A 380 14.92 -29.09 29.92
N MET A 381 15.98 -28.33 29.65
CA MET A 381 17.32 -28.88 29.66
C MET A 381 17.66 -29.31 31.06
N THR A 382 17.55 -30.59 31.37
CA THR A 382 18.16 -31.20 32.55
C THR A 382 19.66 -31.14 32.40
N LEU A 383 20.30 -30.18 33.04
CA LEU A 383 21.74 -30.17 33.27
C LEU A 383 22.08 -31.27 34.29
N SER A 384 22.39 -32.46 33.78
CA SER A 384 23.01 -33.53 34.58
C SER A 384 24.51 -33.25 34.58
N GLY A 385 24.95 -32.43 35.51
CA GLY A 385 26.37 -32.15 35.78
C GLY A 385 26.76 -32.71 37.12
N THR A 386 27.51 -33.81 37.14
CA THR A 386 28.18 -34.33 38.33
C THR A 386 29.24 -33.33 38.77
N ALA A 387 29.03 -32.77 39.98
CA ALA A 387 30.01 -31.92 40.63
C ALA A 387 31.23 -32.73 41.08
N LYS A 388 32.40 -32.29 40.65
CA LYS A 388 33.72 -32.77 41.14
C LYS A 388 34.27 -31.72 42.11
N PRO A 389 34.84 -32.10 43.24
CA PRO A 389 35.26 -31.14 44.28
C PRO A 389 36.45 -30.30 43.86
N LEU A 390 36.41 -29.04 44.23
CA LEU A 390 37.45 -28.04 44.03
C LEU A 390 38.59 -28.31 45.01
N ALA A 391 39.79 -28.51 44.48
CA ALA A 391 41.04 -28.47 45.27
C ALA A 391 41.75 -27.14 44.94
N ASP A 392 42.08 -26.50 46.01
CA ASP A 392 42.78 -25.24 46.20
C ASP A 392 44.12 -25.20 45.44
N GLN A 393 44.36 -24.11 44.67
CA GLN A 393 45.73 -23.64 44.37
C GLN A 393 45.71 -22.14 44.07
N THR A 394 46.27 -21.41 44.97
CA THR A 394 46.76 -20.05 44.89
C THR A 394 48.06 -19.91 44.10
N GLN A 395 48.29 -18.76 43.53
CA GLN A 395 49.50 -18.07 42.99
C GLN A 395 49.53 -18.00 41.48
N SER A 396 49.94 -16.94 40.85
CA SER A 396 50.59 -15.65 41.12
C SER A 396 50.82 -15.01 39.77
N THR A 397 50.72 -13.74 39.73
CA THR A 397 51.02 -12.78 38.65
C THR A 397 52.33 -13.03 37.91
N THR A 398 52.38 -12.78 36.57
CA THR A 398 53.32 -11.81 35.98
C THR A 398 53.02 -11.57 34.49
N ASN A 399 53.11 -10.31 34.12
CA ASN A 399 53.17 -9.77 32.75
C ASN A 399 54.38 -10.26 31.99
N THR A 400 54.28 -10.45 30.67
CA THR A 400 55.33 -9.99 29.74
C THR A 400 54.77 -9.82 28.33
N VAL A 401 55.02 -8.61 27.77
CA VAL A 401 54.91 -8.21 26.41
C VAL A 401 56.13 -8.73 25.64
N ALA A 402 55.95 -9.22 24.44
CA ALA A 402 57.02 -9.21 23.41
C ALA A 402 56.43 -9.26 22.02
N ASN A 403 56.67 -8.17 21.30
CA ASN A 403 56.73 -8.09 19.84
C ASN A 403 57.76 -9.07 19.28
N ASP A 404 57.50 -9.68 18.15
CA ASP A 404 58.52 -9.66 17.09
C ASP A 404 57.95 -9.88 15.69
N THR A 405 58.43 -9.07 14.79
CA THR A 405 58.34 -9.06 13.34
C THR A 405 59.25 -10.15 12.73
N THR A 406 58.89 -10.72 11.60
CA THR A 406 59.72 -10.71 10.37
C THR A 406 59.20 -11.64 9.28
N ALA A 407 59.20 -11.11 8.10
CA ALA A 407 59.13 -11.55 6.73
C ALA A 407 59.73 -12.91 6.34
N ALA A 408 59.17 -13.52 5.31
CA ALA A 408 59.93 -13.93 4.12
C ALA A 408 58.98 -14.45 2.99
N ALA A 409 59.24 -13.90 1.83
CA ALA A 409 58.71 -14.29 0.53
C ALA A 409 59.28 -15.61 0.04
N LYS A 410 58.50 -16.36 -0.78
CA LYS A 410 59.07 -17.20 -1.84
C LYS A 410 58.14 -17.36 -3.02
N THR A 411 58.61 -16.89 -4.14
CA THR A 411 58.19 -17.06 -5.52
C THR A 411 58.25 -18.53 -5.99
N ALA A 412 57.30 -18.92 -6.84
CA ALA A 412 57.54 -19.89 -7.93
C ALA A 412 56.45 -19.73 -9.01
N ASP A 413 56.90 -19.41 -10.11
CA ASP A 413 56.62 -19.35 -11.51
C ASP A 413 55.99 -20.67 -12.05
N ALA A 414 54.99 -20.58 -12.95
CA ALA A 414 54.78 -21.48 -14.08
C ALA A 414 53.73 -20.94 -15.06
N THR A 415 54.21 -20.58 -16.18
CA THR A 415 53.63 -20.35 -17.51
C THR A 415 52.55 -21.33 -17.94
N ALA A 416 51.45 -20.87 -18.55
CA ALA A 416 50.72 -21.57 -19.60
C ALA A 416 50.01 -20.59 -20.55
N THR A 417 50.27 -20.72 -21.81
CA THR A 417 49.92 -20.00 -23.01
C THR A 417 48.42 -20.12 -23.40
N PRO A 418 47.84 -19.16 -24.15
CA PRO A 418 46.42 -19.15 -24.48
C PRO A 418 46.09 -19.97 -25.73
N ALA A 419 44.92 -20.61 -25.71
CA ALA A 419 44.36 -21.27 -26.87
C ALA A 419 43.32 -20.39 -27.59
N THR A 420 43.48 -20.35 -28.87
CA THR A 420 42.76 -19.66 -29.96
C THR A 420 41.29 -20.00 -30.05
N ALA A 421 40.45 -18.95 -30.28
CA ALA A 421 39.07 -19.05 -30.71
C ALA A 421 38.97 -19.34 -32.24
N PRO A 422 37.91 -20.01 -32.69
CA PRO A 422 37.61 -20.05 -34.13
C PRO A 422 36.57 -18.99 -34.52
N SER A 423 36.89 -18.25 -35.58
CA SER A 423 36.05 -17.40 -36.37
C SER A 423 34.83 -18.13 -36.95
N ALA A 424 33.66 -17.55 -36.86
CA ALA A 424 32.49 -17.91 -37.67
C ALA A 424 32.07 -16.74 -38.54
N THR A 425 32.05 -17.03 -39.81
CA THR A 425 31.72 -16.23 -40.99
C THR A 425 30.29 -15.66 -40.99
N ALA A 426 30.15 -14.42 -41.40
CA ALA A 426 28.89 -13.78 -41.76
C ALA A 426 28.39 -14.20 -43.12
N PRO A 427 27.09 -14.31 -43.37
CA PRO A 427 26.55 -14.22 -44.74
C PRO A 427 25.91 -12.88 -45.05
N ALA A 428 25.96 -12.61 -46.36
CA ALA A 428 25.80 -11.40 -47.09
C ALA A 428 24.40 -10.76 -47.11
N SER A 429 24.45 -9.48 -47.38
CA SER A 429 23.47 -8.49 -47.87
C SER A 429 22.28 -9.03 -48.68
N ALA A 430 21.07 -8.57 -48.33
CA ALA A 430 19.94 -8.49 -49.25
C ALA A 430 19.46 -7.02 -49.31
N THR A 431 19.34 -6.53 -50.50
CA THR A 431 18.95 -5.21 -50.98
C THR A 431 17.51 -4.83 -50.64
N PRO A 432 17.19 -3.52 -50.49
CA PRO A 432 15.84 -3.06 -50.16
C PRO A 432 14.95 -2.94 -51.41
N VAL A 433 13.71 -3.38 -51.28
CA VAL A 433 12.64 -3.12 -52.24
C VAL A 433 11.87 -1.88 -51.80
N THR A 434 11.88 -0.89 -52.64
CA THR A 434 11.06 0.34 -52.55
C THR A 434 9.58 0.03 -52.78
N ALA A 435 8.73 0.42 -51.84
CA ALA A 435 7.29 0.54 -52.06
C ALA A 435 6.81 1.93 -51.66
N ALA A 436 6.00 2.47 -52.54
CA ALA A 436 5.53 3.84 -52.63
C ALA A 436 4.61 4.26 -51.46
N ALA A 437 4.69 5.54 -51.10
CA ALA A 437 3.83 6.22 -50.15
C ALA A 437 2.43 6.47 -50.70
N PRO A 438 1.37 6.38 -49.90
CA PRO A 438 0.13 7.12 -50.15
C PRO A 438 0.02 8.37 -49.26
N ALA A 439 -0.72 9.33 -49.78
CA ALA A 439 -0.84 10.71 -49.42
C ALA A 439 -1.29 11.01 -47.97
N ALA A 440 -0.84 12.17 -47.51
CA ALA A 440 -1.14 12.80 -46.22
C ALA A 440 -2.64 13.05 -46.02
N ALA A 441 -3.14 12.57 -44.86
CA ALA A 441 -4.31 13.11 -44.20
C ALA A 441 -3.86 13.83 -42.94
N THR A 442 -4.14 15.13 -42.88
CA THR A 442 -3.93 15.98 -41.71
C THR A 442 -4.82 15.54 -40.57
N SER A 443 -4.25 14.95 -39.53
CA SER A 443 -4.92 14.73 -38.25
C SER A 443 -4.21 15.54 -37.17
N GLY A 444 -5.02 16.28 -36.42
CA GLY A 444 -4.56 17.14 -35.33
C GLY A 444 -3.78 16.37 -34.28
N THR A 445 -2.70 16.97 -33.83
CA THR A 445 -1.85 16.53 -32.75
C THR A 445 -2.62 16.52 -31.43
N ALA A 446 -3.11 15.35 -31.03
CA ALA A 446 -3.42 15.09 -29.62
C ALA A 446 -2.09 14.74 -28.94
N THR A 447 -1.61 15.59 -28.08
CA THR A 447 -0.50 15.31 -27.18
C THR A 447 -0.87 14.10 -26.30
N PRO A 448 -0.01 13.09 -26.17
CA PRO A 448 -0.26 11.99 -25.25
C PRO A 448 -0.25 12.54 -23.82
N ASN A 449 -1.34 12.30 -23.09
CA ASN A 449 -1.45 12.65 -21.70
C ASN A 449 -0.35 11.98 -20.90
N ALA A 450 0.30 12.79 -20.09
CA ALA A 450 1.35 12.41 -19.18
C ALA A 450 0.87 11.33 -18.19
N LEU A 451 1.77 10.39 -17.91
CA LEU A 451 1.79 9.46 -16.82
C LEU A 451 1.06 10.00 -15.59
N ALA A 452 0.09 9.27 -15.06
CA ALA A 452 -0.46 9.55 -13.75
C ALA A 452 0.66 9.36 -12.71
N PRO A 453 1.23 10.43 -12.13
CA PRO A 453 2.29 10.26 -11.17
C PRO A 453 1.68 10.10 -9.79
N ASN A 454 1.58 8.88 -9.29
CA ASN A 454 1.48 8.62 -7.85
C ASN A 454 2.83 8.93 -7.17
N ALA A 455 3.43 10.08 -7.46
CA ALA A 455 4.62 10.53 -6.79
C ALA A 455 4.22 11.25 -5.50
N LEU A 456 4.37 10.58 -4.37
CA LEU A 456 4.45 11.22 -3.05
C LEU A 456 5.58 12.24 -3.06
N ALA A 457 5.27 13.51 -3.27
CA ALA A 457 6.19 14.59 -2.99
C ALA A 457 6.37 14.66 -1.45
N PRO A 458 7.61 14.65 -0.93
CA PRO A 458 7.81 14.83 0.49
C PRO A 458 7.46 16.27 0.86
N THR A 459 6.44 16.50 1.67
CA THR A 459 6.26 17.74 2.40
C THR A 459 7.35 17.82 3.45
N THR A 460 8.49 18.41 3.10
CA THR A 460 9.51 18.82 4.06
C THR A 460 9.00 20.04 4.81
N SER A 461 8.41 19.83 5.97
CA SER A 461 8.32 20.87 7.00
C SER A 461 9.71 21.08 7.58
N ALA A 462 10.47 21.99 7.00
CA ALA A 462 11.70 22.48 7.58
C ALA A 462 11.34 23.46 8.70
N SER A 463 11.37 22.99 9.93
CA SER A 463 11.45 23.84 11.13
C SER A 463 12.87 24.35 11.26
N THR A 464 13.13 25.58 10.80
CA THR A 464 14.33 26.33 11.17
C THR A 464 13.96 27.28 12.30
N ALA A 465 14.36 26.88 13.49
CA ALA A 465 14.49 27.79 14.62
C ALA A 465 15.87 28.50 14.51
N THR A 466 15.87 29.82 14.33
CA THR A 466 16.97 30.68 14.82
C THR A 466 16.42 32.06 15.19
N GLY A 467 16.87 32.50 16.33
CA GLY A 467 16.35 33.59 17.13
C GLY A 467 16.76 34.99 16.74
N THR A 468 16.06 35.88 17.48
CA THR A 468 16.43 37.23 17.95
C THR A 468 16.84 38.31 16.96
N ALA A 469 15.98 39.32 16.80
CA ALA A 469 16.16 40.72 17.24
C ALA A 469 15.04 41.62 16.71
N ALA A 470 14.34 42.32 17.59
CA ALA A 470 13.60 43.55 17.35
C ALA A 470 14.51 44.73 17.68
N PRO A 471 14.14 46.03 17.50
CA PRO A 471 12.95 46.66 16.89
C PRO A 471 13.28 47.89 16.01
N ALA A 472 12.31 48.42 15.26
CA ALA A 472 12.13 49.89 15.13
C ALA A 472 10.77 50.25 14.49
N ALA A 473 10.13 51.23 15.08
CA ALA A 473 8.83 51.80 14.75
C ALA A 473 8.92 52.83 13.61
N SER A 474 7.79 53.00 12.90
CA SER A 474 7.20 54.33 12.61
C SER A 474 5.94 54.20 11.72
N THR A 475 4.85 54.58 12.26
CA THR A 475 3.90 55.67 11.97
C THR A 475 3.02 55.60 10.75
N GLN A 476 1.73 55.45 11.09
CA GLN A 476 0.56 56.26 10.67
C GLN A 476 0.26 56.40 9.17
N THR A 477 -0.97 56.16 8.70
CA THR A 477 -2.16 56.98 8.87
C THR A 477 -3.42 56.29 8.34
N LYS A 478 -4.48 56.38 9.10
CA LYS A 478 -5.89 56.23 8.69
C LYS A 478 -6.43 57.63 8.35
N PRO A 479 -7.45 57.86 7.50
CA PRO A 479 -8.82 58.01 7.99
C PRO A 479 -9.89 57.43 7.05
N ALA A 480 -10.94 56.94 7.57
CA ALA A 480 -12.24 57.42 8.06
C ALA A 480 -13.38 57.40 7.02
N GLN A 481 -14.32 56.52 7.35
CA GLN A 481 -15.78 56.73 7.44
C GLN A 481 -16.55 57.43 6.30
N GLN A 482 -17.61 56.76 5.83
CA GLN A 482 -18.99 57.21 5.97
C GLN A 482 -20.02 56.17 5.49
N ALA A 483 -20.92 55.75 6.37
CA ALA A 483 -22.33 55.41 6.14
C ALA A 483 -23.16 56.57 6.67
N PRO A 484 -24.49 56.64 6.59
CA PRO A 484 -25.58 55.83 6.09
C PRO A 484 -26.72 56.64 5.41
N LYS A 485 -27.84 55.98 5.00
CA LYS A 485 -29.29 56.42 5.16
C LYS A 485 -30.20 55.57 4.25
N THR A 486 -31.00 54.70 4.80
CA THR A 486 -32.41 54.64 5.24
C THR A 486 -33.52 55.07 4.26
N LYS A 487 -34.56 54.18 4.32
CA LYS A 487 -36.02 54.35 4.03
C LYS A 487 -36.46 53.98 2.62
N SER A 488 -37.55 53.24 2.33
CA SER A 488 -38.77 52.91 3.08
C SER A 488 -39.51 51.82 2.30
N ALA A 489 -40.19 50.90 2.97
CA ALA A 489 -41.36 50.19 2.46
C ALA A 489 -42.57 51.18 2.53
N PRO A 490 -43.77 50.90 1.97
CA PRO A 490 -44.57 49.71 2.21
C PRO A 490 -45.60 49.27 1.12
N THR A 491 -46.31 48.22 1.43
CA THR A 491 -47.74 47.84 1.26
C THR A 491 -48.20 47.15 -0.01
N ASN A 492 -48.55 45.88 0.18
CA ASN A 492 -49.90 45.30 0.25
C ASN A 492 -50.74 45.28 -1.03
N SER A 493 -51.09 44.11 -1.51
CA SER A 493 -52.48 43.62 -1.60
C SER A 493 -52.57 42.32 -2.41
N SER A 494 -53.00 41.27 -1.74
CA SER A 494 -53.81 40.21 -2.35
C SER A 494 -55.25 40.73 -2.52
N PRO A 495 -56.08 40.17 -3.44
CA PRO A 495 -56.84 39.02 -3.05
C PRO A 495 -57.31 38.01 -4.16
N LYS A 496 -57.54 36.80 -3.68
CA LYS A 496 -58.70 35.89 -3.92
C LYS A 496 -59.09 35.43 -5.32
N ASN A 497 -58.96 34.12 -5.50
CA ASN A 497 -60.07 33.12 -5.55
C ASN A 497 -60.91 33.05 -6.83
N THR A 498 -60.87 31.90 -7.50
CA THR A 498 -62.04 31.01 -7.76
C THR A 498 -61.60 29.89 -8.72
N GLY A 499 -61.74 28.64 -8.29
CA GLY A 499 -62.04 27.51 -9.16
C GLY A 499 -63.55 27.50 -9.49
N PRO A 500 -64.13 26.55 -10.12
CA PRO A 500 -63.76 25.15 -10.29
C PRO A 500 -64.24 24.47 -11.64
N LYS A 501 -64.01 23.15 -11.70
CA LYS A 501 -64.84 22.11 -12.37
C LYS A 501 -64.50 21.59 -13.76
N ASN A 502 -64.12 20.32 -13.71
CA ASN A 502 -64.75 19.11 -14.38
C ASN A 502 -65.17 19.20 -15.85
N THR A 503 -64.68 18.27 -16.63
CA THR A 503 -65.40 17.07 -17.13
C THR A 503 -64.56 16.40 -18.25
N THR A 504 -64.19 15.16 -18.03
CA THR A 504 -64.62 13.87 -18.65
C THR A 504 -64.63 13.77 -20.19
N THR A 505 -64.04 12.64 -20.63
CA THR A 505 -64.36 11.75 -21.73
C THR A 505 -63.76 12.05 -23.10
N LYS A 506 -62.84 11.25 -23.58
CA LYS A 506 -62.97 9.96 -24.26
C LYS A 506 -61.59 9.31 -24.39
#